data_04461135fd91bf03c42fbc7c4b0ee659
#
_entry.id   04461135fd91bf03c42fbc7c4b0ee659
#
_cell.length_a   1.000
_cell.length_b   1.000
_cell.length_c   1.000
_cell.angle_alpha   90.00
_cell.angle_beta   90.00
_cell.angle_gamma   90.00
#
_symmetry.space_group_name_H-M   'P 1'
#
loop_
_entity.id
_entity.type
_entity.pdbx_description
1 polymer ?
#
loop_
_entity_poly.entity_id
_entity_poly.type
_entity_poly.pdbx_seq_one_letter_code
_entity_poly.pdbx_strand_id
1 'polypeptide(L)'
;MLRTKEKEKKEKMNKKINKKKYKKALDFTYKIHFKQNRKGTGIPYFTHLVSVSNNIIEDGGTTDEAIGGLLHDAVEDQGGLKTLIKIRKLFGSKVAKIVNECSDTLQGDHKLYNYIIVPKPPWLTRKKKYISDIKKKGQSSMFVSLCDKLHNGTCIVNDHKRVGKKIWKRFTATPKQVAWYYEGLYKEFSKHLKG
;
A
#
# COMPACT_ATOMS: atom_id res chain seq x y z
N MET A 1 -20.32 12.51 -25.44
CA MET A 1 -19.94 12.15 -24.07
C MET A 1 -19.19 10.80 -23.96
N LEU A 2 -19.59 9.72 -24.64
CA LEU A 2 -18.87 8.43 -24.62
C LEU A 2 -17.47 8.47 -25.27
N ARG A 3 -17.30 9.15 -26.41
CA ARG A 3 -16.01 9.31 -27.12
C ARG A 3 -14.93 10.08 -26.31
N THR A 4 -15.33 11.00 -25.44
CA THR A 4 -14.40 11.74 -24.56
C THR A 4 -13.84 10.84 -23.45
N LYS A 5 -14.68 10.01 -22.84
CA LYS A 5 -14.26 9.06 -21.79
C LYS A 5 -13.34 7.96 -22.32
N GLU A 6 -13.57 7.47 -23.55
CA GLU A 6 -12.66 6.49 -24.19
C GLU A 6 -11.31 7.11 -24.57
N LYS A 7 -11.30 8.37 -25.00
CA LYS A 7 -10.05 9.09 -25.32
C LYS A 7 -9.22 9.35 -24.06
N GLU A 8 -9.87 9.78 -22.96
CA GLU A 8 -9.23 9.95 -21.65
C GLU A 8 -8.72 8.62 -21.08
N LYS A 9 -9.46 7.52 -21.28
CA LYS A 9 -9.03 6.18 -20.87
C LYS A 9 -7.82 5.68 -21.69
N LYS A 10 -7.77 5.98 -23.00
CA LYS A 10 -6.61 5.70 -23.88
C LYS A 10 -5.40 6.55 -23.53
N GLU A 11 -5.58 7.83 -23.18
CA GLU A 11 -4.49 8.71 -22.75
C GLU A 11 -3.94 8.32 -21.37
N LYS A 12 -4.78 7.85 -20.45
CA LYS A 12 -4.35 7.26 -19.17
C LYS A 12 -3.53 5.98 -19.36
N MET A 13 -3.93 5.10 -20.28
CA MET A 13 -3.18 3.87 -20.61
C MET A 13 -1.81 4.09 -21.27
N ASN A 14 -1.55 5.30 -21.78
CA ASN A 14 -0.33 5.62 -22.53
C ASN A 14 0.75 6.33 -21.69
N LYS A 15 0.60 6.40 -20.36
CA LYS A 15 1.63 6.96 -19.48
C LYS A 15 2.83 6.02 -19.42
N LYS A 16 3.82 6.30 -20.26
CA LYS A 16 5.04 5.50 -20.36
C LYS A 16 5.82 5.49 -19.03
N ILE A 17 5.99 4.30 -18.46
CA ILE A 17 6.79 4.12 -17.24
C ILE A 17 8.25 4.47 -17.52
N ASN A 18 8.85 5.29 -16.67
CA ASN A 18 10.28 5.56 -16.69
C ASN A 18 11.05 4.31 -16.21
N LYS A 19 11.45 3.46 -17.15
CA LYS A 19 12.09 2.16 -16.87
C LYS A 19 13.33 2.28 -16.00
N LYS A 20 14.17 3.33 -16.19
CA LYS A 20 15.40 3.53 -15.40
C LYS A 20 15.08 3.86 -13.95
N LYS A 21 14.14 4.79 -13.71
CA LYS A 21 13.70 5.17 -12.37
C LYS A 21 13.01 4.01 -11.67
N TYR A 22 12.16 3.27 -12.39
CA TYR A 22 11.44 2.11 -11.88
C TYR A 22 12.38 0.96 -11.50
N LYS A 23 13.36 0.62 -12.37
CA LYS A 23 14.40 -0.38 -12.04
C LYS A 23 15.15 -0.03 -10.76
N LYS A 24 15.58 1.24 -10.60
CA LYS A 24 16.24 1.69 -9.38
C LYS A 24 15.37 1.48 -8.13
N ALA A 25 14.06 1.68 -8.26
CA ALA A 25 13.11 1.44 -7.16
C ALA A 25 12.95 -0.05 -6.86
N LEU A 26 12.88 -0.92 -7.88
CA LEU A 26 12.87 -2.37 -7.70
C LEU A 26 14.10 -2.85 -6.93
N ASP A 27 15.30 -2.45 -7.36
CA ASP A 27 16.56 -2.83 -6.72
C ASP A 27 16.59 -2.36 -5.24
N PHE A 28 16.14 -1.13 -4.99
CA PHE A 28 16.06 -0.58 -3.64
C PHE A 28 15.06 -1.34 -2.76
N THR A 29 13.86 -1.61 -3.30
CA THR A 29 12.80 -2.36 -2.60
C THR A 29 13.27 -3.77 -2.26
N TYR A 30 13.85 -4.48 -3.22
CA TYR A 30 14.40 -5.83 -3.00
C TYR A 30 15.44 -5.81 -1.88
N LYS A 31 16.39 -4.86 -1.92
CA LYS A 31 17.45 -4.74 -0.90
C LYS A 31 16.90 -4.56 0.51
N ILE A 32 15.91 -3.69 0.71
CA ILE A 32 15.41 -3.37 2.05
C ILE A 32 14.45 -4.44 2.60
N HIS A 33 13.75 -5.19 1.73
CA HIS A 33 12.81 -6.25 2.11
C HIS A 33 13.36 -7.67 1.91
N PHE A 34 14.65 -7.82 1.60
CA PHE A 34 15.27 -9.11 1.25
C PHE A 34 15.00 -10.24 2.24
N LYS A 35 15.05 -9.95 3.54
CA LYS A 35 14.84 -10.95 4.61
C LYS A 35 13.39 -11.08 5.07
N GLN A 36 12.49 -10.28 4.52
CA GLN A 36 11.10 -10.23 4.97
C GLN A 36 10.23 -11.22 4.21
N ASN A 37 9.42 -11.98 4.94
CA ASN A 37 8.40 -12.87 4.40
C ASN A 37 7.01 -12.38 4.77
N ARG A 38 6.01 -12.76 3.98
CA ARG A 38 4.59 -12.54 4.31
C ARG A 38 4.22 -13.34 5.55
N LYS A 39 3.47 -12.68 6.46
CA LYS A 39 3.11 -13.21 7.77
C LYS A 39 2.50 -14.61 7.67
N GLY A 40 3.10 -15.57 8.41
CA GLY A 40 2.64 -16.95 8.48
C GLY A 40 2.85 -17.77 7.20
N THR A 41 3.78 -17.34 6.32
CA THR A 41 4.15 -18.04 5.08
C THR A 41 5.66 -17.95 4.87
N GLY A 42 6.21 -18.78 3.96
CA GLY A 42 7.59 -18.63 3.44
C GLY A 42 7.70 -17.74 2.21
N ILE A 43 6.62 -17.06 1.81
CA ILE A 43 6.58 -16.24 0.59
C ILE A 43 7.35 -14.94 0.82
N PRO A 44 8.36 -14.58 0.00
CA PRO A 44 9.07 -13.32 0.12
C PRO A 44 8.12 -12.11 0.05
N TYR A 45 8.27 -11.16 0.99
CA TYR A 45 7.40 -9.97 1.05
C TYR A 45 7.50 -9.11 -0.21
N PHE A 46 8.67 -9.10 -0.84
CA PHE A 46 8.92 -8.42 -2.10
C PHE A 46 7.90 -8.76 -3.20
N THR A 47 7.41 -10.01 -3.26
CA THR A 47 6.40 -10.41 -4.26
C THR A 47 5.09 -9.65 -4.12
N HIS A 48 4.68 -9.31 -2.88
CA HIS A 48 3.53 -8.46 -2.63
C HIS A 48 3.73 -7.04 -3.18
N LEU A 49 4.89 -6.45 -2.88
CA LEU A 49 5.21 -5.08 -3.30
C LEU A 49 5.24 -4.95 -4.83
N VAL A 50 5.81 -5.94 -5.51
CA VAL A 50 5.79 -6.02 -6.98
C VAL A 50 4.36 -6.18 -7.51
N SER A 51 3.54 -7.03 -6.90
CA SER A 51 2.15 -7.23 -7.33
C SER A 51 1.31 -5.96 -7.18
N VAL A 52 1.48 -5.22 -6.09
CA VAL A 52 0.82 -3.91 -5.89
C VAL A 52 1.24 -2.92 -6.97
N SER A 53 2.54 -2.84 -7.24
CA SER A 53 3.07 -1.97 -8.29
C SER A 53 2.59 -2.37 -9.69
N ASN A 54 2.47 -3.68 -9.97
CA ASN A 54 1.95 -4.19 -11.23
C ASN A 54 0.49 -3.79 -11.45
N ASN A 55 -0.37 -3.98 -10.44
CA ASN A 55 -1.77 -3.54 -10.49
C ASN A 55 -1.88 -2.05 -10.81
N ILE A 56 -1.02 -1.21 -10.22
CA ILE A 56 -0.98 0.23 -10.49
C ILE A 56 -0.63 0.51 -11.96
N ILE A 57 0.36 -0.20 -12.50
CA ILE A 57 0.80 -0.03 -13.91
C ILE A 57 -0.29 -0.47 -14.87
N GLU A 58 -0.90 -1.63 -14.64
CA GLU A 58 -1.98 -2.19 -15.47
C GLU A 58 -3.21 -1.30 -15.48
N ASP A 59 -3.51 -0.63 -14.36
CA ASP A 59 -4.60 0.33 -14.23
C ASP A 59 -4.23 1.76 -14.71
N GLY A 60 -3.12 1.91 -15.44
CA GLY A 60 -2.70 3.17 -16.07
C GLY A 60 -2.07 4.18 -15.12
N GLY A 61 -1.55 3.74 -13.99
CA GLY A 61 -0.84 4.59 -13.03
C GLY A 61 0.48 5.15 -13.57
N THR A 62 0.93 6.22 -12.95
CA THR A 62 2.20 6.90 -13.29
C THR A 62 3.40 6.15 -12.72
N THR A 63 4.62 6.47 -13.22
CA THR A 63 5.88 5.97 -12.66
C THR A 63 5.99 6.22 -11.14
N ASP A 64 5.58 7.40 -10.66
CA ASP A 64 5.67 7.74 -9.24
C ASP A 64 4.69 6.93 -8.37
N GLU A 65 3.50 6.64 -8.88
CA GLU A 65 2.52 5.78 -8.22
C GLU A 65 2.99 4.33 -8.19
N ALA A 66 3.52 3.81 -9.31
CA ALA A 66 4.10 2.47 -9.38
C ALA A 66 5.26 2.30 -8.39
N ILE A 67 6.16 3.30 -8.29
CA ILE A 67 7.23 3.33 -7.29
C ILE A 67 6.65 3.46 -5.87
N GLY A 68 5.59 4.25 -5.69
CA GLY A 68 4.84 4.32 -4.44
C GLY A 68 4.32 2.95 -4.02
N GLY A 69 3.79 2.15 -4.96
CA GLY A 69 3.35 0.77 -4.73
C GLY A 69 4.48 -0.16 -4.32
N LEU A 70 5.67 -0.04 -4.92
CA LEU A 70 6.86 -0.80 -4.48
C LEU A 70 7.30 -0.46 -3.05
N LEU A 71 7.09 0.78 -2.61
CA LEU A 71 7.70 1.31 -1.39
C LEU A 71 6.68 1.63 -0.29
N HIS A 72 5.38 1.32 -0.48
CA HIS A 72 4.31 1.77 0.42
C HIS A 72 4.50 1.32 1.87
N ASP A 73 5.10 0.15 2.10
CA ASP A 73 5.38 -0.40 3.44
C ASP A 73 6.82 -0.15 3.91
N ALA A 74 7.68 0.47 3.06
CA ALA A 74 9.10 0.64 3.37
C ALA A 74 9.37 1.45 4.63
N VAL A 75 8.52 2.42 4.93
CA VAL A 75 8.66 3.27 6.11
C VAL A 75 8.17 2.55 7.36
N GLU A 76 7.06 1.82 7.26
CA GLU A 76 6.49 1.07 8.37
C GLU A 76 7.40 -0.10 8.79
N ASP A 77 7.97 -0.80 7.82
CA ASP A 77 8.69 -2.06 8.05
C ASP A 77 10.21 -1.93 8.06
N GLN A 78 10.78 -0.88 7.47
CA GLN A 78 12.22 -0.82 7.14
C GLN A 78 12.92 0.48 7.56
N GLY A 79 12.65 0.98 8.77
CA GLY A 79 13.46 2.04 9.38
C GLY A 79 12.84 3.44 9.46
N GLY A 80 11.53 3.56 9.34
CA GLY A 80 10.77 4.75 9.70
C GLY A 80 11.20 6.02 8.93
N LEU A 81 11.34 7.12 9.64
CA LEU A 81 11.67 8.43 9.07
C LEU A 81 12.99 8.43 8.27
N LYS A 82 14.00 7.68 8.72
CA LYS A 82 15.27 7.58 7.98
C LYS A 82 15.06 7.02 6.57
N THR A 83 14.21 6.01 6.44
CA THR A 83 13.85 5.43 5.15
C THR A 83 13.04 6.39 4.30
N LEU A 84 12.10 7.17 4.89
CA LEU A 84 11.35 8.20 4.17
C LEU A 84 12.24 9.29 3.59
N ILE A 85 13.22 9.79 4.37
CA ILE A 85 14.21 10.77 3.91
C ILE A 85 15.01 10.21 2.73
N LYS A 86 15.42 8.94 2.81
CA LYS A 86 16.15 8.26 1.74
C LYS A 86 15.29 8.11 0.47
N ILE A 87 14.02 7.73 0.62
CA ILE A 87 13.07 7.64 -0.49
C ILE A 87 12.91 9.00 -1.16
N ARG A 88 12.76 10.07 -0.39
CA ARG A 88 12.66 11.44 -0.92
C ARG A 88 13.89 11.83 -1.74
N LYS A 89 15.09 11.52 -1.24
CA LYS A 89 16.36 11.79 -1.94
C LYS A 89 16.50 10.99 -3.24
N LEU A 90 16.08 9.72 -3.26
CA LEU A 90 16.28 8.81 -4.39
C LEU A 90 15.21 8.93 -5.47
N PHE A 91 13.94 9.18 -5.08
CA PHE A 91 12.78 9.09 -5.96
C PHE A 91 11.92 10.35 -6.03
N GLY A 92 12.23 11.36 -5.20
CA GLY A 92 11.56 12.67 -5.21
C GLY A 92 10.44 12.80 -4.19
N SER A 93 9.98 14.06 -4.03
CA SER A 93 8.98 14.43 -3.02
C SER A 93 7.61 13.79 -3.25
N LYS A 94 7.20 13.59 -4.51
CA LYS A 94 5.91 12.98 -4.85
C LYS A 94 5.84 11.52 -4.41
N VAL A 95 6.88 10.72 -4.68
CA VAL A 95 6.95 9.33 -4.19
C VAL A 95 6.99 9.29 -2.67
N ALA A 96 7.81 10.14 -2.04
CA ALA A 96 7.88 10.21 -0.58
C ALA A 96 6.54 10.58 0.07
N LYS A 97 5.76 11.50 -0.55
CA LYS A 97 4.41 11.85 -0.09
C LYS A 97 3.48 10.65 -0.17
N ILE A 98 3.47 9.93 -1.30
CA ILE A 98 2.64 8.72 -1.48
C ILE A 98 2.96 7.71 -0.39
N VAL A 99 4.23 7.38 -0.19
CA VAL A 99 4.68 6.40 0.80
C VAL A 99 4.31 6.83 2.22
N ASN A 100 4.51 8.10 2.56
CA ASN A 100 4.14 8.66 3.86
C ASN A 100 2.64 8.55 4.13
N GLU A 101 1.80 8.88 3.15
CA GLU A 101 0.35 8.80 3.30
C GLU A 101 -0.18 7.36 3.29
N CYS A 102 0.57 6.38 2.78
CA CYS A 102 0.23 4.95 2.86
C CYS A 102 0.58 4.34 4.23
N SER A 103 1.54 4.89 4.95
CA SER A 103 2.00 4.36 6.25
C SER A 103 1.01 4.66 7.37
N ASP A 104 0.60 3.62 8.10
CA ASP A 104 -0.29 3.73 9.28
C ASP A 104 0.40 4.37 10.49
N THR A 105 1.74 4.34 10.55
CA THR A 105 2.54 4.59 11.77
C THR A 105 3.19 5.96 11.84
N LEU A 106 3.39 6.66 10.72
CA LEU A 106 4.01 8.00 10.76
C LEU A 106 3.08 9.11 11.24
N GLN A 107 1.81 8.85 11.36
CA GLN A 107 0.84 9.82 11.88
C GLN A 107 0.79 9.87 13.42
N GLY A 108 1.92 9.74 14.09
CA GLY A 108 2.03 10.07 15.51
C GLY A 108 2.57 9.00 16.44
N ASP A 109 2.74 7.75 16.00
CA ASP A 109 3.08 6.65 16.90
C ASP A 109 4.58 6.36 17.04
N HIS A 110 5.42 6.96 16.21
CA HIS A 110 6.85 7.05 16.41
C HIS A 110 7.26 8.52 16.48
N LYS A 111 6.71 9.23 17.46
CA LYS A 111 7.37 10.44 17.93
C LYS A 111 8.74 10.01 18.41
N LEU A 112 9.77 10.40 17.67
CA LEU A 112 11.16 10.43 18.13
C LEU A 112 11.31 11.46 19.28
N TYR A 113 10.38 11.44 20.22
CA TYR A 113 10.46 12.18 21.46
C TYR A 113 10.71 11.18 22.58
N ASN A 114 11.95 11.12 23.00
CA ASN A 114 12.35 10.59 24.31
C ASN A 114 12.12 9.10 24.56
N TYR A 115 12.61 8.18 23.68
CA TYR A 115 12.76 6.74 24.03
C TYR A 115 11.51 6.04 24.63
N ILE A 116 10.32 6.61 24.51
CA ILE A 116 9.08 6.00 24.97
C ILE A 116 8.55 5.11 23.85
N ILE A 117 8.62 3.80 24.07
CA ILE A 117 7.93 2.81 23.21
C ILE A 117 6.44 2.93 23.51
N VAL A 118 5.72 3.66 22.67
CA VAL A 118 4.25 3.70 22.76
C VAL A 118 3.70 2.39 22.22
N PRO A 119 2.93 1.61 23.01
CA PRO A 119 2.32 0.38 22.52
C PRO A 119 1.44 0.64 21.31
N LYS A 120 1.56 -0.25 20.30
CA LYS A 120 0.71 -0.17 19.11
C LYS A 120 -0.76 -0.29 19.49
N PRO A 121 -1.65 0.65 19.11
CA PRO A 121 -3.06 0.60 19.47
C PRO A 121 -3.74 -0.69 19.00
N PRO A 122 -4.86 -1.12 19.62
CA PRO A 122 -5.61 -2.29 19.21
C PRO A 122 -5.95 -2.27 17.73
N TRP A 123 -6.00 -3.45 17.10
CA TRP A 123 -6.25 -3.61 15.66
C TRP A 123 -7.47 -2.83 15.18
N LEU A 124 -8.60 -2.94 15.90
CA LEU A 124 -9.86 -2.30 15.54
C LEU A 124 -9.75 -0.77 15.55
N THR A 125 -9.09 -0.20 16.55
CA THR A 125 -8.84 1.25 16.68
C THR A 125 -8.04 1.77 15.49
N ARG A 126 -6.94 1.08 15.13
CA ARG A 126 -6.13 1.44 13.97
C ARG A 126 -6.91 1.37 12.67
N LYS A 127 -7.74 0.31 12.48
CA LYS A 127 -8.50 0.13 11.25
C LYS A 127 -9.67 1.11 11.12
N LYS A 128 -10.32 1.47 12.22
CA LYS A 128 -11.30 2.58 12.24
C LYS A 128 -10.64 3.90 11.81
N LYS A 129 -9.48 4.21 12.40
CA LYS A 129 -8.72 5.41 12.04
C LYS A 129 -8.29 5.38 10.57
N TYR A 130 -7.75 4.26 10.08
CA TYR A 130 -7.34 4.13 8.68
C TYR A 130 -8.49 4.41 7.70
N ILE A 131 -9.67 3.81 7.93
CA ILE A 131 -10.88 4.04 7.12
C ILE A 131 -11.24 5.54 7.12
N SER A 132 -11.30 6.18 8.31
CA SER A 132 -11.66 7.61 8.42
C SER A 132 -10.64 8.54 7.77
N ASP A 133 -9.38 8.14 7.67
CA ASP A 133 -8.29 8.94 7.10
C ASP A 133 -8.14 8.78 5.58
N ILE A 134 -8.83 7.83 4.94
CA ILE A 134 -8.79 7.65 3.48
C ILE A 134 -9.13 8.99 2.78
N LYS A 135 -10.17 9.67 3.20
CA LYS A 135 -10.61 10.97 2.63
C LYS A 135 -9.56 12.09 2.72
N LYS A 136 -8.57 11.96 3.58
CA LYS A 136 -7.49 12.94 3.76
C LYS A 136 -6.29 12.71 2.85
N LYS A 137 -6.22 11.52 2.22
CA LYS A 137 -5.12 11.15 1.32
C LYS A 137 -5.25 11.85 -0.03
N GLY A 138 -4.12 12.14 -0.66
CA GLY A 138 -4.09 12.55 -2.07
C GLY A 138 -4.56 11.41 -2.99
N GLN A 139 -5.07 11.74 -4.20
CA GLN A 139 -5.59 10.74 -5.14
C GLN A 139 -4.58 9.64 -5.47
N SER A 140 -3.31 10.00 -5.72
CA SER A 140 -2.24 9.01 -5.96
C SER A 140 -2.03 8.07 -4.78
N SER A 141 -2.09 8.57 -3.54
CA SER A 141 -1.92 7.76 -2.33
C SER A 141 -3.15 6.88 -2.06
N MET A 142 -4.36 7.37 -2.37
CA MET A 142 -5.58 6.56 -2.32
C MET A 142 -5.50 5.42 -3.32
N PHE A 143 -5.07 5.68 -4.55
CA PHE A 143 -4.94 4.68 -5.60
C PHE A 143 -3.92 3.59 -5.21
N VAL A 144 -2.75 3.97 -4.73
CA VAL A 144 -1.74 3.01 -4.21
C VAL A 144 -2.31 2.21 -3.05
N SER A 145 -2.99 2.87 -2.09
CA SER A 145 -3.63 2.19 -0.97
C SER A 145 -4.72 1.20 -1.41
N LEU A 146 -5.52 1.54 -2.42
CA LEU A 146 -6.52 0.64 -2.99
C LEU A 146 -5.86 -0.61 -3.60
N CYS A 147 -4.81 -0.45 -4.41
CA CYS A 147 -4.09 -1.57 -5.04
C CYS A 147 -3.46 -2.50 -3.98
N ASP A 148 -2.91 -1.94 -2.88
CA ASP A 148 -2.43 -2.74 -1.76
C ASP A 148 -3.57 -3.55 -1.11
N LYS A 149 -4.68 -2.90 -0.79
CA LYS A 149 -5.80 -3.59 -0.12
C LYS A 149 -6.46 -4.62 -1.04
N LEU A 150 -6.57 -4.34 -2.34
CA LEU A 150 -7.04 -5.28 -3.33
C LEU A 150 -6.15 -6.53 -3.38
N HIS A 151 -4.82 -6.35 -3.50
CA HIS A 151 -3.89 -7.48 -3.50
C HIS A 151 -3.97 -8.29 -2.19
N ASN A 152 -4.01 -7.62 -1.04
CA ASN A 152 -4.15 -8.30 0.25
C ASN A 152 -5.48 -9.08 0.35
N GLY A 153 -6.60 -8.51 -0.08
CA GLY A 153 -7.90 -9.16 -0.12
C GLY A 153 -7.90 -10.40 -1.02
N THR A 154 -7.33 -10.27 -2.22
CA THR A 154 -7.17 -11.38 -3.16
C THR A 154 -6.32 -12.52 -2.56
N CYS A 155 -5.23 -12.20 -1.87
CA CYS A 155 -4.43 -13.20 -1.17
C CYS A 155 -5.23 -13.91 -0.06
N ILE A 156 -6.04 -13.18 0.72
CA ILE A 156 -6.89 -13.79 1.76
C ILE A 156 -7.89 -14.77 1.14
N VAL A 157 -8.56 -14.37 0.06
CA VAL A 157 -9.53 -15.24 -0.64
C VAL A 157 -8.86 -16.49 -1.19
N ASN A 158 -7.70 -16.32 -1.86
CA ASN A 158 -6.97 -17.44 -2.45
C ASN A 158 -6.40 -18.39 -1.38
N ASP A 159 -5.89 -17.85 -0.28
CA ASP A 159 -5.42 -18.67 0.84
C ASP A 159 -6.58 -19.39 1.54
N HIS A 160 -7.74 -18.73 1.68
CA HIS A 160 -8.92 -19.38 2.22
C HIS A 160 -9.37 -20.56 1.35
N LYS A 161 -9.33 -20.42 0.01
CA LYS A 161 -9.62 -21.54 -0.90
C LYS A 161 -8.63 -22.70 -0.74
N ARG A 162 -7.35 -22.40 -0.49
CA ARG A 162 -6.29 -23.43 -0.35
C ARG A 162 -6.27 -24.15 0.99
N VAL A 163 -6.40 -23.39 2.10
CA VAL A 163 -6.21 -23.91 3.47
C VAL A 163 -7.45 -23.82 4.36
N GLY A 164 -8.57 -23.34 3.83
CA GLY A 164 -9.83 -23.19 4.55
C GLY A 164 -9.73 -22.27 5.75
N LYS A 165 -10.50 -22.57 6.79
CA LYS A 165 -10.54 -21.77 8.02
C LYS A 165 -9.20 -21.65 8.76
N LYS A 166 -8.20 -22.49 8.42
CA LYS A 166 -6.86 -22.43 9.05
C LYS A 166 -6.14 -21.11 8.79
N ILE A 167 -6.47 -20.38 7.71
CA ILE A 167 -5.89 -19.07 7.40
C ILE A 167 -6.07 -18.08 8.56
N TRP A 168 -7.17 -18.12 9.27
CA TRP A 168 -7.52 -17.16 10.32
C TRP A 168 -6.56 -17.18 11.52
N LYS A 169 -5.81 -18.27 11.71
CA LYS A 169 -4.74 -18.35 12.72
C LYS A 169 -3.59 -17.36 12.46
N ARG A 170 -3.46 -16.83 11.24
CA ARG A 170 -2.44 -15.83 10.87
C ARG A 170 -2.82 -14.40 11.28
N PHE A 171 -4.11 -14.17 11.60
CA PHE A 171 -4.66 -12.85 11.89
C PHE A 171 -4.93 -12.68 13.38
N THR A 172 -4.75 -11.44 13.87
CA THR A 172 -5.21 -11.04 15.22
C THR A 172 -6.70 -10.66 15.22
N ALA A 173 -7.24 -10.37 14.03
CA ALA A 173 -8.65 -10.02 13.83
C ALA A 173 -9.47 -11.26 13.49
N THR A 174 -10.73 -11.28 13.92
CA THR A 174 -11.69 -12.32 13.54
C THR A 174 -12.11 -12.17 12.07
N PRO A 175 -12.64 -13.23 11.42
CA PRO A 175 -13.18 -13.16 10.07
C PRO A 175 -14.22 -12.03 9.89
N LYS A 176 -15.12 -11.85 10.87
CA LYS A 176 -16.12 -10.78 10.87
C LYS A 176 -15.48 -9.38 10.90
N GLN A 177 -14.44 -9.20 11.69
CA GLN A 177 -13.70 -7.94 11.74
C GLN A 177 -12.96 -7.65 10.42
N VAL A 178 -12.41 -8.67 9.78
CA VAL A 178 -11.76 -8.53 8.47
C VAL A 178 -12.80 -8.15 7.41
N ALA A 179 -13.96 -8.82 7.35
CA ALA A 179 -15.03 -8.47 6.43
C ALA A 179 -15.49 -7.02 6.64
N TRP A 180 -15.79 -6.63 7.89
CA TRP A 180 -16.15 -5.25 8.24
C TRP A 180 -15.10 -4.22 7.75
N TYR A 181 -13.81 -4.55 7.89
CA TYR A 181 -12.75 -3.66 7.44
C TYR A 181 -12.77 -3.48 5.92
N TYR A 182 -12.91 -4.55 5.15
CA TYR A 182 -12.97 -4.47 3.68
C TYR A 182 -14.25 -3.79 3.17
N GLU A 183 -15.38 -3.97 3.84
CA GLU A 183 -16.62 -3.21 3.56
C GLU A 183 -16.42 -1.71 3.77
N GLY A 184 -15.78 -1.32 4.88
CA GLY A 184 -15.43 0.07 5.15
C GLY A 184 -14.47 0.66 4.12
N LEU A 185 -13.46 -0.10 3.71
CA LEU A 185 -12.54 0.31 2.66
C LEU A 185 -13.26 0.54 1.33
N TYR A 186 -14.11 -0.41 0.93
CA TYR A 186 -14.89 -0.29 -0.30
C TYR A 186 -15.73 1.00 -0.32
N LYS A 187 -16.47 1.28 0.76
CA LYS A 187 -17.31 2.47 0.88
C LYS A 187 -16.49 3.76 0.74
N GLU A 188 -15.37 3.87 1.44
CA GLU A 188 -14.56 5.09 1.43
C GLU A 188 -13.81 5.27 0.11
N PHE A 189 -13.23 4.22 -0.47
CA PHE A 189 -12.56 4.33 -1.77
C PHE A 189 -13.56 4.65 -2.88
N SER A 190 -14.74 4.00 -2.92
CA SER A 190 -15.77 4.28 -3.92
C SER A 190 -16.29 5.73 -3.84
N LYS A 191 -16.27 6.32 -2.65
CA LYS A 191 -16.73 7.69 -2.42
C LYS A 191 -15.69 8.74 -2.79
N HIS A 192 -14.41 8.47 -2.56
CA HIS A 192 -13.37 9.50 -2.58
C HIS A 192 -12.32 9.34 -3.69
N LEU A 193 -12.12 8.13 -4.23
CA LEU A 193 -11.22 7.93 -5.35
C LEU A 193 -11.93 8.27 -6.65
N LYS A 194 -11.33 9.21 -7.40
CA LYS A 194 -11.83 9.58 -8.73
C LYS A 194 -11.29 8.59 -9.75
N GLY A 195 -12.18 7.99 -10.54
CA GLY A 195 -11.88 7.08 -11.65
C GLY A 195 -11.24 7.79 -12.85
#